data_dcb365cdf7870789624081c9abf72ea5
#
_entry.id   dcb365cdf7870789624081c9abf72ea5
#
_cell.length_a   1.000
_cell.length_b   1.000
_cell.length_c   1.000
_cell.angle_alpha   90.00
_cell.angle_beta   90.00
_cell.angle_gamma   90.00
#
_symmetry.space_group_name_H-M   'P 1'
#
loop_
_entity.id
_entity.type
_entity.pdbx_description
1 polymer ?
#
loop_
_entity_poly.entity_id
_entity_poly.type
_entity_poly.pdbx_seq_one_letter_code
_entity_poly.pdbx_strand_id
1 'polypeptide(L)'
;IDTGLDFIQGELHELTGTIDFDSNRWSAEIDGLPLFTDAVFNGTSQSLYLGFVAIEWQVAQGSARDYGDNFLLLSDLRIETVEDPPPPVVISSVIHDTNGNIQVSWQSVPGFNYTVEYSDDLVTWQDDLAGSSFSSTPTIQSLLFTDSTGLRTGGRYYRIRQTNAD
;
A
#
# COMPACT_ATOMS: atom_id res chain seq x y z
N ILE A 1 11.48 2.95 -26.14
CA ILE A 1 12.43 1.95 -25.61
C ILE A 1 12.32 0.74 -26.52
N ASP A 2 13.41 0.37 -27.20
CA ASP A 2 13.47 -0.91 -27.89
C ASP A 2 13.87 -1.96 -26.86
N THR A 3 12.97 -2.90 -26.59
CA THR A 3 13.18 -3.94 -25.56
C THR A 3 13.91 -5.15 -26.12
N GLY A 4 14.06 -5.26 -27.47
CA GLY A 4 14.64 -6.42 -28.13
C GLY A 4 13.86 -7.73 -27.94
N LEU A 5 12.59 -7.64 -27.48
CA LEU A 5 11.72 -8.80 -27.32
C LEU A 5 10.92 -9.03 -28.59
N ASP A 6 10.95 -10.24 -29.08
CA ASP A 6 10.11 -10.71 -30.18
C ASP A 6 8.90 -11.44 -29.63
N PHE A 7 7.71 -11.09 -30.11
CA PHE A 7 6.47 -11.77 -29.77
C PHE A 7 6.20 -12.93 -30.72
N ILE A 8 5.83 -14.07 -30.16
CA ILE A 8 5.42 -15.22 -30.96
C ILE A 8 3.94 -15.05 -31.33
N GLN A 9 3.67 -15.05 -32.62
CA GLN A 9 2.32 -14.90 -33.14
C GLN A 9 1.40 -16.03 -32.63
N GLY A 10 0.24 -15.65 -32.08
CA GLY A 10 -0.78 -16.59 -31.58
C GLY A 10 -0.57 -17.04 -30.14
N GLU A 11 0.43 -16.53 -29.45
CA GLU A 11 0.57 -16.74 -28.00
C GLU A 11 -0.12 -15.63 -27.20
N LEU A 12 -0.54 -15.98 -26.00
CA LEU A 12 -1.09 -15.04 -25.03
C LEU A 12 0.04 -14.52 -24.17
N HIS A 13 0.15 -13.20 -24.06
CA HIS A 13 1.15 -12.54 -23.25
C HIS A 13 0.48 -11.69 -22.17
N GLU A 14 1.04 -11.68 -20.97
CA GLU A 14 0.62 -10.84 -19.86
C GLU A 14 1.51 -9.60 -19.77
N LEU A 15 0.93 -8.42 -19.96
CA LEU A 15 1.60 -7.14 -19.78
C LEU A 15 1.19 -6.53 -18.45
N THR A 16 2.16 -6.30 -17.57
CA THR A 16 1.96 -5.63 -16.28
C THR A 16 2.69 -4.29 -16.28
N GLY A 17 1.98 -3.22 -15.89
CA GLY A 17 2.55 -1.91 -15.68
C GLY A 17 2.31 -1.45 -14.23
N THR A 18 3.34 -0.98 -13.57
CA THR A 18 3.25 -0.41 -12.21
C THR A 18 3.65 1.06 -12.26
N ILE A 19 2.80 1.94 -11.74
CA ILE A 19 3.04 3.38 -11.68
C ILE A 19 3.03 3.82 -10.22
N ASP A 20 4.12 4.45 -9.79
CA ASP A 20 4.24 5.14 -8.51
C ASP A 20 4.11 6.66 -8.78
N PHE A 21 2.97 7.21 -8.39
CA PHE A 21 2.70 8.64 -8.57
C PHE A 21 3.47 9.53 -7.58
N ASP A 22 3.82 9.02 -6.42
CA ASP A 22 4.54 9.77 -5.40
C ASP A 22 5.99 10.01 -5.80
N SER A 23 6.65 8.98 -6.31
CA SER A 23 8.02 9.07 -6.81
C SER A 23 8.11 9.50 -8.28
N ASN A 24 6.99 9.60 -9.00
CA ASN A 24 6.93 9.84 -10.44
C ASN A 24 7.72 8.81 -11.24
N ARG A 25 7.54 7.54 -10.90
CA ARG A 25 8.24 6.42 -11.51
C ARG A 25 7.27 5.37 -12.03
N TRP A 26 7.71 4.62 -13.01
CA TRP A 26 6.96 3.49 -13.51
C TRP A 26 7.87 2.37 -14.02
N SER A 27 7.32 1.20 -14.05
CA SER A 27 7.96 -0.02 -14.53
C SER A 27 6.96 -0.80 -15.37
N ALA A 28 7.43 -1.58 -16.32
CA ALA A 28 6.60 -2.51 -17.05
C ALA A 28 7.34 -3.83 -17.28
N GLU A 29 6.57 -4.89 -17.34
CA GLU A 29 7.04 -6.25 -17.60
C GLU A 29 6.09 -6.97 -18.55
N ILE A 30 6.59 -7.97 -19.25
CA ILE A 30 5.79 -8.88 -20.04
C ILE A 30 6.19 -10.31 -19.68
N ASP A 31 5.18 -11.14 -19.35
CA ASP A 31 5.40 -12.53 -18.91
C ASP A 31 6.40 -12.62 -17.75
N GLY A 32 6.41 -11.63 -16.86
CA GLY A 32 7.37 -11.51 -15.76
C GLY A 32 8.78 -11.08 -16.16
N LEU A 33 9.03 -10.75 -17.43
CA LEU A 33 10.31 -10.21 -17.90
C LEU A 33 10.25 -8.68 -17.94
N PRO A 34 11.18 -7.96 -17.30
CA PRO A 34 11.14 -6.51 -17.27
C PRO A 34 11.40 -5.92 -18.66
N LEU A 35 10.49 -5.08 -19.13
CA LEU A 35 10.67 -4.22 -20.30
C LEU A 35 11.52 -3.00 -19.93
N PHE A 36 11.23 -2.41 -18.79
CA PHE A 36 12.02 -1.36 -18.16
C PHE A 36 11.63 -1.26 -16.68
N THR A 37 12.53 -0.71 -15.89
CA THR A 37 12.32 -0.49 -14.44
C THR A 37 12.67 0.93 -14.08
N ASP A 38 11.91 1.48 -13.13
CA ASP A 38 12.18 2.78 -12.49
C ASP A 38 12.37 3.95 -13.48
N ALA A 39 11.64 3.93 -14.59
CA ALA A 39 11.65 5.03 -15.55
C ALA A 39 10.84 6.23 -15.05
N VAL A 40 11.18 7.45 -15.48
CA VAL A 40 10.37 8.63 -15.18
C VAL A 40 9.04 8.55 -15.91
N PHE A 41 7.92 8.62 -15.17
CA PHE A 41 6.58 8.53 -15.75
C PHE A 41 6.19 9.80 -16.50
N ASN A 42 6.45 10.97 -15.90
CA ASN A 42 6.13 12.26 -16.51
C ASN A 42 7.25 13.28 -16.26
N GLY A 43 7.62 14.04 -17.29
CA GLY A 43 8.65 15.07 -17.21
C GLY A 43 8.23 16.38 -16.51
N THR A 44 6.97 16.51 -16.05
CA THR A 44 6.46 17.72 -15.39
C THR A 44 6.24 17.48 -13.91
N SER A 45 6.43 18.52 -13.09
CA SER A 45 6.22 18.50 -11.64
C SER A 45 4.77 18.76 -11.22
N GLN A 46 3.81 18.51 -12.08
CA GLN A 46 2.38 18.67 -11.76
C GLN A 46 1.83 17.40 -11.09
N SER A 47 0.68 17.55 -10.41
CA SER A 47 -0.04 16.41 -9.81
C SER A 47 -0.23 15.31 -10.83
N LEU A 48 0.23 14.12 -10.48
CA LEU A 48 0.17 12.96 -11.36
C LEU A 48 -1.15 12.21 -11.11
N TYR A 49 -1.81 11.85 -12.19
CA TYR A 49 -2.99 10.99 -12.15
C TYR A 49 -3.08 10.21 -13.46
N LEU A 50 -3.70 9.05 -13.40
CA LEU A 50 -3.96 8.26 -14.59
C LEU A 50 -5.19 8.83 -15.31
N GLY A 51 -4.97 9.57 -16.39
CA GLY A 51 -6.05 10.12 -17.19
C GLY A 51 -6.66 9.10 -18.14
N PHE A 52 -5.84 8.31 -18.82
CA PHE A 52 -6.25 7.22 -19.69
C PHE A 52 -5.07 6.27 -19.96
N VAL A 53 -5.39 5.06 -20.38
CA VAL A 53 -4.43 4.09 -20.90
C VAL A 53 -4.70 3.92 -22.38
N ALA A 54 -3.68 4.10 -23.21
CA ALA A 54 -3.73 3.81 -24.63
C ALA A 54 -2.70 2.74 -24.97
N ILE A 55 -3.13 1.73 -25.71
CA ILE A 55 -2.25 0.72 -26.28
C ILE A 55 -2.31 0.88 -27.79
N GLU A 56 -1.17 1.21 -28.38
CA GLU A 56 -1.07 1.39 -29.82
C GLU A 56 -0.28 0.21 -30.41
N TRP A 57 -0.88 -0.43 -31.39
CA TRP A 57 -0.24 -1.44 -32.19
C TRP A 57 0.16 -0.86 -33.54
N GLN A 58 1.45 -0.81 -33.80
CA GLN A 58 1.98 -0.26 -35.04
C GLN A 58 2.76 -1.32 -35.79
N VAL A 59 2.50 -1.43 -37.08
CA VAL A 59 3.30 -2.27 -37.98
C VAL A 59 4.51 -1.47 -38.42
N ALA A 60 5.69 -1.84 -37.94
CA ALA A 60 6.93 -1.08 -38.17
C ALA A 60 7.35 -1.03 -39.65
N GLN A 61 7.15 -2.09 -40.40
CA GLN A 61 7.39 -2.17 -41.86
C GLN A 61 6.50 -3.27 -42.45
N GLY A 62 5.50 -2.89 -43.21
CA GLY A 62 4.63 -3.85 -43.88
C GLY A 62 4.15 -3.35 -45.22
N SER A 63 4.00 -4.24 -46.20
CA SER A 63 3.22 -3.92 -47.40
C SER A 63 1.73 -3.90 -47.05
N ALA A 64 0.94 -3.17 -47.82
CA ALA A 64 -0.53 -3.11 -47.64
C ALA A 64 -1.21 -4.49 -47.75
N ARG A 65 -0.48 -5.54 -48.16
CA ARG A 65 -0.96 -6.92 -48.22
C ARG A 65 -0.84 -7.67 -46.90
N ASP A 66 -0.02 -7.17 -45.96
CA ASP A 66 0.28 -7.85 -44.68
C ASP A 66 -0.60 -7.38 -43.56
N TYR A 67 -1.54 -6.44 -43.80
CA TYR A 67 -2.44 -5.89 -42.77
C TYR A 67 -3.49 -6.89 -42.26
N GLY A 68 -3.81 -7.93 -43.04
CA GLY A 68 -4.87 -8.87 -42.69
C GLY A 68 -4.61 -9.73 -41.46
N ASP A 69 -3.33 -9.97 -41.16
CA ASP A 69 -2.91 -10.87 -40.08
C ASP A 69 -2.26 -10.11 -38.90
N ASN A 70 -2.26 -8.78 -38.95
CA ASN A 70 -1.72 -7.92 -37.89
C ASN A 70 -2.84 -7.32 -37.07
N PHE A 71 -3.15 -7.98 -35.98
CA PHE A 71 -4.12 -7.46 -34.99
C PHE A 71 -3.64 -7.80 -33.58
N LEU A 72 -4.00 -6.94 -32.63
CA LEU A 72 -3.84 -7.15 -31.23
C LEU A 72 -5.23 -7.37 -30.60
N LEU A 73 -5.40 -8.49 -29.91
CA LEU A 73 -6.58 -8.75 -29.09
C LEU A 73 -6.22 -8.46 -27.63
N LEU A 74 -6.98 -7.59 -27.01
CA LEU A 74 -6.88 -7.31 -25.58
C LEU A 74 -8.02 -8.01 -24.86
N SER A 75 -7.70 -8.75 -23.83
CA SER A 75 -8.67 -9.35 -22.90
C SER A 75 -8.23 -9.04 -21.47
N ASP A 76 -9.18 -9.08 -20.56
CA ASP A 76 -8.93 -9.03 -19.11
C ASP A 76 -8.11 -7.82 -18.62
N LEU A 77 -8.38 -6.63 -19.20
CA LEU A 77 -7.78 -5.40 -18.67
C LEU A 77 -8.24 -5.19 -17.22
N ARG A 78 -7.28 -5.18 -16.31
CA ARG A 78 -7.48 -4.95 -14.89
C ARG A 78 -6.65 -3.75 -14.44
N ILE A 79 -7.27 -2.84 -13.73
CA ILE A 79 -6.58 -1.70 -13.10
C ILE A 79 -6.82 -1.83 -11.60
N GLU A 80 -5.76 -1.89 -10.85
CA GLU A 80 -5.80 -1.98 -9.39
C GLU A 80 -4.96 -0.86 -8.79
N THR A 81 -5.42 -0.33 -7.68
CA THR A 81 -4.59 0.50 -6.82
C THR A 81 -3.88 -0.41 -5.81
N VAL A 82 -2.56 -0.33 -5.76
CA VAL A 82 -1.78 -0.95 -4.70
C VAL A 82 -1.67 0.10 -3.61
N GLU A 83 -2.35 -0.12 -2.49
CA GLU A 83 -2.15 0.72 -1.31
C GLU A 83 -0.80 0.36 -0.69
N ASP A 84 0.02 1.36 -0.42
CA ASP A 84 1.21 1.17 0.40
C ASP A 84 0.80 0.58 1.76
N PRO A 85 1.58 -0.38 2.29
CA PRO A 85 1.29 -0.86 3.62
C PRO A 85 1.36 0.32 4.60
N PRO A 86 0.44 0.39 5.57
CA PRO A 86 0.44 1.48 6.53
C PRO A 86 1.79 1.55 7.23
N PRO A 87 2.33 2.76 7.48
CA PRO A 87 3.58 2.90 8.18
C PRO A 87 3.50 2.21 9.55
N PRO A 88 4.57 1.55 10.00
CA PRO A 88 4.53 0.81 11.25
C PRO A 88 4.26 1.74 12.43
N VAL A 89 3.38 1.34 13.33
CA VAL A 89 3.14 2.06 14.58
C VAL A 89 4.36 1.93 15.48
N VAL A 90 4.92 3.07 15.87
CA VAL A 90 6.07 3.12 16.78
C VAL A 90 5.58 3.54 18.17
N ILE A 91 5.61 2.61 19.13
CA ILE A 91 5.33 2.91 20.53
C ILE A 91 6.51 3.72 21.09
N SER A 92 6.22 4.96 21.52
CA SER A 92 7.21 5.90 22.01
C SER A 92 7.51 5.70 23.50
N SER A 93 6.51 5.29 24.29
CA SER A 93 6.74 4.92 25.67
C SER A 93 5.68 3.95 26.23
N VAL A 94 6.09 3.17 27.22
CA VAL A 94 5.21 2.41 28.11
C VAL A 94 5.62 2.74 29.54
N ILE A 95 4.71 3.30 30.33
CA ILE A 95 4.97 3.76 31.68
C ILE A 95 3.99 3.10 32.64
N HIS A 96 4.50 2.67 33.77
CA HIS A 96 3.68 2.28 34.92
C HIS A 96 3.60 3.50 35.88
N ASP A 97 2.41 4.06 36.06
CA ASP A 97 2.24 5.20 36.93
C ASP A 97 2.16 4.82 38.43
N THR A 98 2.20 5.81 39.31
CA THR A 98 2.18 5.60 40.76
C THR A 98 0.86 5.04 41.29
N ASN A 99 -0.21 5.09 40.47
CA ASN A 99 -1.53 4.54 40.81
C ASN A 99 -1.70 3.11 40.31
N GLY A 100 -0.67 2.54 39.67
CA GLY A 100 -0.74 1.20 39.12
C GLY A 100 -1.33 1.09 37.73
N ASN A 101 -1.56 2.23 37.04
CA ASN A 101 -2.05 2.22 35.65
C ASN A 101 -0.90 2.05 34.68
N ILE A 102 -1.19 1.43 33.55
CA ILE A 102 -0.24 1.36 32.43
C ILE A 102 -0.61 2.45 31.40
N GLN A 103 0.38 3.26 31.03
CA GLN A 103 0.24 4.27 30.01
C GLN A 103 1.07 3.86 28.79
N VAL A 104 0.43 3.86 27.62
CA VAL A 104 1.07 3.55 26.34
C VAL A 104 0.93 4.77 25.45
N SER A 105 2.05 5.27 24.90
CA SER A 105 2.03 6.39 23.97
C SER A 105 2.70 6.04 22.64
N TRP A 106 2.18 6.65 21.56
CA TRP A 106 2.70 6.50 20.20
C TRP A 106 2.43 7.76 19.38
N GLN A 107 3.05 7.85 18.21
CA GLN A 107 2.77 8.91 17.26
C GLN A 107 1.64 8.50 16.31
N SER A 108 0.64 9.34 16.16
CA SER A 108 -0.40 9.15 15.14
C SER A 108 0.13 9.56 13.76
N VAL A 109 -0.41 8.91 12.74
CA VAL A 109 -0.22 9.28 11.33
C VAL A 109 -1.58 9.70 10.78
N PRO A 110 -1.71 10.82 10.06
CA PRO A 110 -2.96 11.23 9.43
C PRO A 110 -3.51 10.12 8.51
N GLY A 111 -4.83 9.97 8.48
CA GLY A 111 -5.50 8.96 7.66
C GLY A 111 -5.64 7.59 8.32
N PHE A 112 -5.24 7.44 9.59
CA PHE A 112 -5.35 6.15 10.30
C PHE A 112 -6.08 6.27 11.63
N ASN A 113 -6.93 5.28 11.91
CA ASN A 113 -7.54 5.02 13.22
C ASN A 113 -6.68 4.01 13.99
N TYR A 114 -6.75 4.06 15.32
CA TYR A 114 -5.96 3.17 16.18
C TYR A 114 -6.84 2.50 17.21
N THR A 115 -6.55 1.25 17.51
CA THR A 115 -7.17 0.50 18.62
C THR A 115 -6.05 -0.13 19.45
N VAL A 116 -6.04 0.15 20.75
CA VAL A 116 -5.16 -0.53 21.69
C VAL A 116 -5.82 -1.83 22.10
N GLU A 117 -5.13 -2.92 21.83
CA GLU A 117 -5.55 -4.27 22.20
C GLU A 117 -4.62 -4.81 23.28
N TYR A 118 -5.17 -5.66 24.13
CA TYR A 118 -4.39 -6.33 25.17
C TYR A 118 -4.53 -7.84 25.11
N SER A 119 -3.57 -8.52 25.69
CA SER A 119 -3.55 -9.96 25.85
C SER A 119 -2.85 -10.35 27.14
N ASP A 120 -3.35 -11.38 27.81
CA ASP A 120 -2.71 -11.96 28.99
C ASP A 120 -1.86 -13.21 28.62
N ASP A 121 -1.98 -13.70 27.36
CA ASP A 121 -1.34 -14.95 26.88
C ASP A 121 -0.56 -14.81 25.56
N LEU A 122 -0.56 -13.61 24.94
CA LEU A 122 0.00 -13.32 23.59
C LEU A 122 -0.69 -14.06 22.44
N VAL A 123 -1.78 -14.77 22.70
CA VAL A 123 -2.53 -15.54 21.70
C VAL A 123 -3.89 -14.89 21.45
N THR A 124 -4.62 -14.63 22.54
CA THR A 124 -5.96 -14.04 22.49
C THR A 124 -5.86 -12.53 22.75
N TRP A 125 -6.28 -11.74 21.75
CA TRP A 125 -6.24 -10.27 21.85
C TRP A 125 -7.66 -9.72 21.99
N GLN A 126 -7.82 -8.75 22.91
CA GLN A 126 -9.07 -8.11 23.27
C GLN A 126 -8.94 -6.59 23.09
N ASP A 127 -10.04 -5.92 22.70
CA ASP A 127 -10.11 -4.48 22.43
C ASP A 127 -11.21 -3.76 23.23
N ASP A 128 -11.69 -4.40 24.30
CA ASP A 128 -12.83 -3.95 25.10
C ASP A 128 -12.45 -2.99 26.25
N LEU A 129 -11.20 -2.52 26.31
CA LEU A 129 -10.79 -1.52 27.30
C LEU A 129 -11.43 -0.15 27.00
N ALA A 130 -11.90 0.50 28.05
CA ALA A 130 -12.47 1.84 27.90
C ALA A 130 -11.42 2.83 27.36
N GLY A 131 -11.78 3.55 26.31
CA GLY A 131 -10.89 4.53 25.67
C GLY A 131 -9.76 3.92 24.82
N SER A 132 -9.86 2.65 24.42
CA SER A 132 -8.88 1.97 23.60
C SER A 132 -8.88 2.39 22.13
N SER A 133 -9.95 3.07 21.67
CA SER A 133 -10.13 3.48 20.28
C SER A 133 -9.83 4.96 20.07
N PHE A 134 -9.08 5.27 19.01
CA PHE A 134 -8.65 6.63 18.65
C PHE A 134 -8.93 6.86 17.17
N SER A 135 -9.64 7.93 16.86
CA SER A 135 -9.89 8.35 15.48
C SER A 135 -8.67 9.02 14.87
N SER A 136 -8.63 9.01 13.53
CA SER A 136 -7.62 9.71 12.76
C SER A 136 -7.49 11.18 13.15
N THR A 137 -6.26 11.65 13.13
CA THR A 137 -5.90 13.04 13.44
C THR A 137 -5.44 13.76 12.17
N PRO A 138 -5.71 15.06 12.01
CA PRO A 138 -5.32 15.80 10.81
C PRO A 138 -3.80 16.02 10.69
N THR A 139 -3.07 15.86 11.78
CA THR A 139 -1.63 16.04 11.86
C THR A 139 -1.01 14.97 12.75
N ILE A 140 0.29 14.73 12.59
CA ILE A 140 1.05 13.86 13.49
C ILE A 140 1.01 14.44 14.91
N GLN A 141 0.57 13.64 15.86
CA GLN A 141 0.54 14.01 17.28
C GLN A 141 0.75 12.78 18.17
N SER A 142 1.17 13.02 19.41
CA SER A 142 1.30 11.97 20.39
C SER A 142 -0.08 11.58 20.91
N LEU A 143 -0.41 10.30 20.79
CA LEU A 143 -1.59 9.69 21.41
C LEU A 143 -1.18 8.99 22.69
N LEU A 144 -2.07 9.00 23.69
CA LEU A 144 -1.85 8.38 24.99
C LEU A 144 -3.08 7.54 25.36
N PHE A 145 -2.87 6.27 25.59
CA PHE A 145 -3.84 5.37 26.20
C PHE A 145 -3.47 5.09 27.65
N THR A 146 -4.45 4.99 28.53
CA THR A 146 -4.26 4.62 29.94
C THR A 146 -5.16 3.44 30.28
N ASP A 147 -4.53 2.29 30.57
CA ASP A 147 -5.24 1.17 31.20
C ASP A 147 -5.31 1.38 32.71
N SER A 148 -6.50 1.72 33.20
CA SER A 148 -6.80 1.97 34.61
C SER A 148 -7.40 0.76 35.31
N THR A 149 -7.34 -0.43 34.72
CA THR A 149 -7.92 -1.64 35.34
C THR A 149 -7.14 -2.16 36.55
N GLY A 150 -6.03 -1.49 36.89
CA GLY A 150 -5.28 -1.69 38.15
C GLY A 150 -4.23 -2.80 38.08
N LEU A 151 -3.49 -2.91 39.18
CA LEU A 151 -2.47 -3.93 39.34
C LEU A 151 -3.07 -5.34 39.26
N ARG A 152 -2.58 -6.12 38.31
CA ARG A 152 -2.93 -7.53 38.13
C ARG A 152 -1.80 -8.42 38.61
N THR A 153 -2.13 -9.62 39.05
CA THR A 153 -1.16 -10.61 39.48
C THR A 153 -0.47 -11.34 38.34
N GLY A 154 -0.70 -10.91 37.08
CA GLY A 154 -0.11 -11.47 35.87
C GLY A 154 0.39 -10.39 34.92
N GLY A 155 1.23 -10.77 33.96
CA GLY A 155 1.65 -9.89 32.87
C GLY A 155 0.50 -9.59 31.93
N ARG A 156 0.44 -8.37 31.42
CA ARG A 156 -0.43 -7.99 30.32
C ARG A 156 0.43 -7.43 29.20
N TYR A 157 0.09 -7.83 27.98
CA TYR A 157 0.76 -7.39 26.75
C TYR A 157 -0.16 -6.44 26.01
N TYR A 158 0.40 -5.45 25.33
CA TYR A 158 -0.33 -4.47 24.56
C TYR A 158 0.19 -4.45 23.13
N ARG A 159 -0.72 -4.25 22.19
CA ARG A 159 -0.39 -3.90 20.81
C ARG A 159 -1.33 -2.81 20.32
N ILE A 160 -0.91 -2.09 19.30
CA ILE A 160 -1.70 -1.07 18.64
C ILE A 160 -2.05 -1.58 17.26
N ARG A 161 -3.33 -1.76 16.99
CA ARG A 161 -3.85 -2.06 15.67
C ARG A 161 -4.17 -0.76 14.95
N GLN A 162 -3.65 -0.59 13.77
CA GLN A 162 -3.86 0.54 12.88
C GLN A 162 -4.77 0.12 11.72
N THR A 163 -5.72 0.97 11.36
CA THR A 163 -6.65 0.77 10.24
C THR A 163 -6.81 2.08 9.48
N ASN A 164 -7.05 2.02 8.17
CA ASN A 164 -7.36 3.21 7.39
C ASN A 164 -8.57 3.94 7.99
N ALA A 165 -8.53 5.28 7.99
CA ALA A 165 -9.70 6.07 8.28
C ALA A 165 -10.54 6.17 6.98
N ASP A 166 -11.84 5.92 7.09
CA ASP A 166 -12.80 6.09 5.99
C ASP A 166 -12.95 7.56 5.58
#